data_575eda05cb44b4c44cfd8de104042bb9
#
_entry.id   575eda05cb44b4c44cfd8de104042bb9
#
_cell.length_a   1.000
_cell.length_b   1.000
_cell.length_c   1.000
_cell.angle_alpha   90.00
_cell.angle_beta   90.00
_cell.angle_gamma   90.00
#
_symmetry.space_group_name_H-M   'P 1'
#
loop_
_entity.id
_entity.type
_entity.pdbx_description
1 polymer ?
#
loop_
_entity_poly.entity_id
_entity_poly.type
_entity_poly.pdbx_seq_one_letter_code
_entity_poly.pdbx_strand_id
1 'polypeptide(L)'
;PPFCRQEERVKAVMEALKRADEEKGEKTLYAFNITAPAMKMKENAYCAIEAGANALMINYAVCGLDTTRMITEDPNINVPILAHSDYTGAQYESEWSGVAATLIGAKLPRMAGLDMIIGLTPYGKFPMMMDTFINMGIQMLSPLAHIKPVFPMPGGGTTQGHIEDVIHKFGKNVMIAAGGAIHGHPMGPAAGARAFRQGIDAVCGGISLQEAGKQYKELNAALEAWGIYTENKSGIFDLKG
;
A
#
# COMPACT_ATOMS: atom_id res chain seq x y z
N PRO A 1 -12.05 3.55 -19.76
CA PRO A 1 -11.87 3.63 -21.22
C PRO A 1 -13.01 2.89 -21.92
N PRO A 2 -13.41 3.28 -23.17
CA PRO A 2 -14.53 2.67 -23.88
C PRO A 2 -14.37 1.16 -24.14
N PHE A 3 -13.12 0.71 -24.25
CA PHE A 3 -12.74 -0.70 -24.51
C PHE A 3 -12.48 -1.52 -23.23
N CYS A 4 -12.66 -0.92 -22.05
CA CYS A 4 -12.51 -1.59 -20.75
C CYS A 4 -13.46 -0.91 -19.75
N ARG A 5 -14.72 -1.28 -19.81
CA ARG A 5 -15.76 -0.69 -18.96
C ARG A 5 -15.53 -1.06 -17.50
N GLN A 6 -15.84 -0.13 -16.60
CA GLN A 6 -15.63 -0.29 -15.16
C GLN A 6 -16.34 -1.53 -14.62
N GLU A 7 -17.63 -1.65 -14.89
CA GLU A 7 -18.46 -2.74 -14.38
C GLU A 7 -17.97 -4.12 -14.85
N GLU A 8 -17.68 -4.28 -16.13
CA GLU A 8 -17.19 -5.54 -16.71
C GLU A 8 -15.86 -5.94 -16.10
N ARG A 9 -14.94 -4.97 -15.91
CA ARG A 9 -13.64 -5.22 -15.30
C ARG A 9 -13.76 -5.62 -13.84
N VAL A 10 -14.58 -4.93 -13.05
CA VAL A 10 -14.80 -5.28 -11.65
C VAL A 10 -15.38 -6.67 -11.51
N LYS A 11 -16.44 -6.98 -12.28
CA LYS A 11 -17.04 -8.32 -12.26
C LYS A 11 -16.04 -9.42 -12.60
N ALA A 12 -15.25 -9.25 -13.68
CA ALA A 12 -14.27 -10.26 -14.09
C ALA A 12 -13.17 -10.47 -13.03
N VAL A 13 -12.67 -9.39 -12.41
CA VAL A 13 -11.66 -9.50 -11.36
C VAL A 13 -12.25 -10.15 -10.10
N MET A 14 -13.44 -9.72 -9.66
CA MET A 14 -14.06 -10.27 -8.45
C MET A 14 -14.44 -11.74 -8.62
N GLU A 15 -14.85 -12.17 -9.81
CA GLU A 15 -15.09 -13.58 -10.11
C GLU A 15 -13.81 -14.43 -10.01
N ALA A 16 -12.68 -13.90 -10.53
CA ALA A 16 -11.39 -14.58 -10.40
C ALA A 16 -10.91 -14.63 -8.94
N LEU A 17 -11.07 -13.54 -8.19
CA LEU A 17 -10.70 -13.47 -6.77
C LEU A 17 -11.57 -14.41 -5.92
N LYS A 18 -12.86 -14.52 -6.20
CA LYS A 18 -13.75 -15.46 -5.48
C LYS A 18 -13.23 -16.90 -5.57
N ARG A 19 -12.81 -17.35 -6.75
CA ARG A 19 -12.20 -18.68 -6.92
C ARG A 19 -10.91 -18.82 -6.12
N ALA A 20 -10.02 -17.81 -6.19
CA ALA A 20 -8.76 -17.83 -5.43
C ALA A 20 -9.00 -17.79 -3.91
N ASP A 21 -10.00 -17.04 -3.45
CA ASP A 21 -10.37 -16.93 -2.04
C ASP A 21 -10.96 -18.25 -1.50
N GLU A 22 -11.75 -18.96 -2.31
CA GLU A 22 -12.27 -20.30 -1.98
C GLU A 22 -11.13 -21.31 -1.82
N GLU A 23 -10.10 -21.27 -2.70
CA GLU A 23 -8.93 -22.16 -2.62
C GLU A 23 -8.06 -21.92 -1.39
N LYS A 24 -7.84 -20.66 -1.01
CA LYS A 24 -6.95 -20.30 0.11
C LYS A 24 -7.64 -20.11 1.46
N GLY A 25 -8.98 -20.01 1.48
CA GLY A 25 -9.76 -19.80 2.71
C GLY A 25 -9.73 -18.38 3.28
N GLU A 26 -9.21 -17.40 2.54
CA GLU A 26 -9.09 -16.01 2.97
C GLU A 26 -9.62 -15.06 1.90
N LYS A 27 -10.19 -13.92 2.33
CA LYS A 27 -10.70 -12.88 1.43
C LYS A 27 -9.60 -11.96 0.93
N THR A 28 -9.60 -11.67 -0.37
CA THR A 28 -8.74 -10.67 -1.00
C THR A 28 -9.51 -9.37 -1.21
N LEU A 29 -8.89 -8.24 -0.90
CA LEU A 29 -9.42 -6.92 -1.24
C LEU A 29 -9.03 -6.55 -2.67
N TYR A 30 -10.00 -6.06 -3.42
CA TYR A 30 -9.80 -5.45 -4.72
C TYR A 30 -10.09 -3.96 -4.64
N ALA A 31 -9.05 -3.15 -4.49
CA ALA A 31 -9.15 -1.70 -4.45
C ALA A 31 -9.30 -1.13 -5.87
N PHE A 32 -10.56 -0.96 -6.30
CA PHE A 32 -10.86 -0.42 -7.62
C PHE A 32 -10.68 1.10 -7.66
N ASN A 33 -9.89 1.61 -8.62
CA ASN A 33 -9.64 3.05 -8.76
C ASN A 33 -10.85 3.76 -9.37
N ILE A 34 -11.49 4.61 -8.58
CA ILE A 34 -12.67 5.41 -8.96
C ILE A 34 -12.34 6.83 -9.38
N THR A 35 -11.05 7.22 -9.38
CA THR A 35 -10.62 8.59 -9.70
C THR A 35 -11.17 9.04 -11.04
N ALA A 36 -11.89 10.14 -11.03
CA ALA A 36 -12.59 10.74 -12.16
C ALA A 36 -12.86 12.23 -11.87
N PRO A 37 -13.39 13.01 -12.81
CA PRO A 37 -13.94 14.32 -12.49
C PRO A 37 -14.93 14.23 -11.31
N ALA A 38 -14.89 15.20 -10.38
CA ALA A 38 -15.66 15.19 -9.14
C ALA A 38 -17.13 14.77 -9.28
N MET A 39 -17.78 15.29 -10.33
CA MET A 39 -19.19 14.98 -10.63
C MET A 39 -19.49 13.50 -10.91
N LYS A 40 -18.47 12.71 -11.27
CA LYS A 40 -18.61 11.28 -11.61
C LYS A 40 -18.09 10.35 -10.53
N MET A 41 -17.36 10.83 -9.55
CA MET A 41 -16.68 9.96 -8.58
C MET A 41 -17.67 9.15 -7.75
N LYS A 42 -18.77 9.76 -7.32
CA LYS A 42 -19.81 9.09 -6.54
C LYS A 42 -20.51 7.98 -7.32
N GLU A 43 -20.88 8.28 -8.57
CA GLU A 43 -21.46 7.30 -9.49
C GLU A 43 -20.49 6.14 -9.74
N ASN A 44 -19.21 6.44 -9.96
CA ASN A 44 -18.18 5.42 -10.14
C ASN A 44 -18.00 4.54 -8.89
N ALA A 45 -18.08 5.12 -7.70
CA ALA A 45 -17.99 4.37 -6.44
C ALA A 45 -19.15 3.39 -6.30
N TYR A 46 -20.37 3.86 -6.50
CA TYR A 46 -21.57 3.01 -6.43
C TYR A 46 -21.54 1.90 -7.47
N CYS A 47 -21.26 2.23 -8.73
CA CYS A 47 -21.15 1.25 -9.80
C CYS A 47 -20.07 0.18 -9.51
N ALA A 48 -18.93 0.58 -8.94
CA ALA A 48 -17.89 -0.38 -8.58
C ALA A 48 -18.35 -1.32 -7.46
N ILE A 49 -18.99 -0.78 -6.40
CA ILE A 49 -19.50 -1.57 -5.27
C ILE A 49 -20.62 -2.51 -5.73
N GLU A 50 -21.57 -2.03 -6.53
CA GLU A 50 -22.64 -2.85 -7.12
C GLU A 50 -22.09 -3.98 -8.00
N ALA A 51 -20.99 -3.72 -8.71
CA ALA A 51 -20.30 -4.73 -9.50
C ALA A 51 -19.48 -5.72 -8.64
N GLY A 52 -19.39 -5.50 -7.32
CA GLY A 52 -18.79 -6.40 -6.35
C GLY A 52 -17.43 -5.96 -5.80
N ALA A 53 -16.91 -4.77 -6.15
CA ALA A 53 -15.67 -4.26 -5.55
C ALA A 53 -15.82 -4.15 -4.02
N ASN A 54 -14.85 -4.70 -3.29
CA ASN A 54 -14.85 -4.73 -1.82
C ASN A 54 -13.84 -3.77 -1.21
N ALA A 55 -13.19 -2.95 -2.01
CA ALA A 55 -12.38 -1.79 -1.65
C ALA A 55 -12.38 -0.79 -2.81
N LEU A 56 -12.10 0.48 -2.52
CA LEU A 56 -11.93 1.52 -3.53
C LEU A 56 -10.53 2.11 -3.47
N MET A 57 -10.10 2.78 -4.53
CA MET A 57 -8.87 3.56 -4.56
C MET A 57 -9.16 4.97 -5.11
N ILE A 58 -8.52 5.98 -4.51
CA ILE A 58 -8.62 7.38 -4.92
C ILE A 58 -7.22 7.98 -5.05
N ASN A 59 -6.95 8.63 -6.18
CA ASN A 59 -5.79 9.49 -6.35
C ASN A 59 -6.12 10.87 -5.76
N TYR A 60 -6.06 10.99 -4.45
CA TYR A 60 -6.61 12.10 -3.67
C TYR A 60 -5.99 13.46 -4.01
N ALA A 61 -4.70 13.50 -4.34
CA ALA A 61 -4.03 14.75 -4.71
C ALA A 61 -4.44 15.26 -6.10
N VAL A 62 -4.94 14.37 -6.96
CA VAL A 62 -5.44 14.71 -8.30
C VAL A 62 -6.88 15.25 -8.23
N CYS A 63 -7.74 14.59 -7.47
CA CYS A 63 -9.16 14.99 -7.38
C CYS A 63 -9.46 16.01 -6.26
N GLY A 64 -8.49 16.26 -5.38
CA GLY A 64 -8.60 17.17 -4.25
C GLY A 64 -9.21 16.56 -3.01
N LEU A 65 -8.84 17.11 -1.85
CA LEU A 65 -9.25 16.59 -0.54
C LEU A 65 -10.75 16.72 -0.28
N ASP A 66 -11.38 17.78 -0.78
CA ASP A 66 -12.81 17.99 -0.61
C ASP A 66 -13.64 16.95 -1.38
N THR A 67 -13.25 16.66 -2.62
CA THR A 67 -13.85 15.56 -3.39
C THR A 67 -13.60 14.21 -2.72
N THR A 68 -12.43 14.01 -2.14
CA THR A 68 -12.12 12.79 -1.36
C THR A 68 -13.06 12.64 -0.18
N ARG A 69 -13.25 13.69 0.62
CA ARG A 69 -14.17 13.71 1.77
C ARG A 69 -15.61 13.43 1.36
N MET A 70 -16.06 13.95 0.24
CA MET A 70 -17.39 13.66 -0.29
C MET A 70 -17.62 12.15 -0.49
N ILE A 71 -16.57 11.37 -0.78
CA ILE A 71 -16.64 9.92 -0.92
C ILE A 71 -16.50 9.22 0.45
N THR A 72 -15.51 9.60 1.26
CA THR A 72 -15.23 8.95 2.55
C THR A 72 -16.31 9.21 3.61
N GLU A 73 -17.03 10.33 3.51
CA GLU A 73 -18.13 10.70 4.41
C GLU A 73 -19.50 10.21 3.90
N ASP A 74 -19.56 9.54 2.74
CA ASP A 74 -20.82 9.01 2.22
C ASP A 74 -21.26 7.76 3.00
N PRO A 75 -22.44 7.80 3.69
CA PRO A 75 -22.90 6.69 4.52
C PRO A 75 -23.23 5.42 3.74
N ASN A 76 -23.34 5.49 2.42
CA ASN A 76 -23.60 4.33 1.56
C ASN A 76 -22.32 3.69 1.03
N ILE A 77 -21.14 4.27 1.31
CA ILE A 77 -19.85 3.72 0.93
C ILE A 77 -19.22 3.08 2.17
N ASN A 78 -19.43 1.78 2.33
CA ASN A 78 -19.01 1.00 3.51
C ASN A 78 -17.88 0.01 3.19
N VAL A 79 -16.95 0.40 2.32
CA VAL A 79 -15.77 -0.38 1.95
C VAL A 79 -14.51 0.44 2.21
N PRO A 80 -13.36 -0.20 2.55
CA PRO A 80 -12.12 0.52 2.80
C PRO A 80 -11.65 1.25 1.53
N ILE A 81 -11.01 2.40 1.73
CA ILE A 81 -10.56 3.27 0.65
C ILE A 81 -9.05 3.49 0.72
N LEU A 82 -8.36 3.08 -0.36
CA LEU A 82 -6.93 3.25 -0.54
C LEU A 82 -6.63 4.62 -1.17
N ALA A 83 -5.75 5.37 -0.52
CA ALA A 83 -5.18 6.60 -1.04
C ALA A 83 -3.98 6.30 -1.95
N HIS A 84 -4.04 6.70 -3.20
CA HIS A 84 -2.86 6.71 -4.08
C HIS A 84 -2.24 8.10 -4.11
N SER A 85 -0.91 8.16 -3.96
CA SER A 85 -0.14 9.41 -3.80
C SER A 85 0.34 10.01 -5.13
N ASP A 86 -0.29 9.68 -6.25
CA ASP A 86 -0.01 10.32 -7.53
C ASP A 86 -0.08 11.84 -7.42
N TYR A 87 0.83 12.53 -8.11
CA TYR A 87 0.92 13.99 -8.13
C TYR A 87 1.44 14.64 -6.83
N THR A 88 1.56 13.92 -5.72
CA THR A 88 2.08 14.53 -4.47
C THR A 88 3.55 14.95 -4.61
N GLY A 89 4.36 14.22 -5.38
CA GLY A 89 5.75 14.58 -5.65
C GLY A 89 5.90 16.00 -6.20
N ALA A 90 5.03 16.41 -7.11
CA ALA A 90 5.02 17.77 -7.64
C ALA A 90 4.78 18.85 -6.57
N GLN A 91 4.31 18.48 -5.39
CA GLN A 91 3.98 19.40 -4.30
C GLN A 91 5.05 19.47 -3.22
N TYR A 92 5.95 18.48 -3.08
CA TYR A 92 6.97 18.45 -2.02
C TYR A 92 8.41 18.31 -2.50
N GLU A 93 8.66 18.05 -3.79
CA GLU A 93 10.02 17.85 -4.32
C GLU A 93 10.75 19.15 -4.68
N SER A 94 10.10 20.30 -4.62
CA SER A 94 10.73 21.59 -4.91
C SER A 94 11.64 22.05 -3.77
N GLU A 95 12.84 22.49 -4.10
CA GLU A 95 13.80 23.08 -3.14
C GLU A 95 13.34 24.45 -2.60
N TRP A 96 12.47 25.16 -3.32
CA TRP A 96 12.16 26.56 -3.05
C TRP A 96 10.78 26.77 -2.41
N SER A 97 9.83 25.92 -2.71
CA SER A 97 8.48 26.05 -2.16
C SER A 97 7.71 24.77 -2.29
N GLY A 98 6.78 24.52 -1.41
CA GLY A 98 5.95 23.31 -1.47
C GLY A 98 5.21 23.04 -0.16
N VAL A 99 4.64 21.85 -0.09
CA VAL A 99 3.97 21.33 1.09
C VAL A 99 4.81 20.19 1.64
N ALA A 100 5.04 20.14 2.94
CA ALA A 100 5.80 19.04 3.55
C ALA A 100 5.22 17.67 3.14
N ALA A 101 6.08 16.74 2.73
CA ALA A 101 5.67 15.39 2.31
C ALA A 101 4.86 14.67 3.41
N THR A 102 5.23 14.85 4.68
CA THR A 102 4.49 14.31 5.84
C THR A 102 3.07 14.88 5.98
N LEU A 103 2.83 16.09 5.46
CA LEU A 103 1.51 16.70 5.47
C LEU A 103 0.68 16.19 4.29
N ILE A 104 1.16 16.39 3.06
CA ILE A 104 0.40 16.06 1.85
C ILE A 104 0.30 14.54 1.62
N GLY A 105 1.34 13.79 1.93
CA GLY A 105 1.41 12.35 1.69
C GLY A 105 0.94 11.47 2.86
N ALA A 106 0.65 12.05 4.03
CA ALA A 106 0.25 11.26 5.20
C ALA A 106 -0.91 11.91 5.97
N LYS A 107 -0.71 13.09 6.57
CA LYS A 107 -1.67 13.67 7.51
C LYS A 107 -2.96 14.11 6.83
N LEU A 108 -2.89 14.82 5.70
CA LEU A 108 -4.09 15.31 5.00
C LEU A 108 -4.97 14.18 4.44
N PRO A 109 -4.46 13.16 3.74
CA PRO A 109 -5.31 12.05 3.28
C PRO A 109 -5.92 11.26 4.45
N ARG A 110 -5.20 11.10 5.57
CA ARG A 110 -5.76 10.52 6.79
C ARG A 110 -6.92 11.35 7.35
N MET A 111 -6.77 12.68 7.41
CA MET A 111 -7.82 13.60 7.84
C MET A 111 -9.01 13.63 6.89
N ALA A 112 -8.79 13.33 5.63
CA ALA A 112 -9.84 13.18 4.62
C ALA A 112 -10.59 11.83 4.70
N GLY A 113 -10.27 10.96 5.68
CA GLY A 113 -11.01 9.73 5.95
C GLY A 113 -10.58 8.51 5.14
N LEU A 114 -9.39 8.53 4.54
CA LEU A 114 -8.83 7.38 3.82
C LEU A 114 -8.25 6.35 4.80
N ASP A 115 -8.33 5.06 4.48
CA ASP A 115 -7.99 3.95 5.39
C ASP A 115 -6.56 3.42 5.20
N MET A 116 -6.05 3.48 3.98
CA MET A 116 -4.73 2.99 3.57
C MET A 116 -4.07 4.04 2.71
N ILE A 117 -2.78 4.29 2.89
CA ILE A 117 -2.07 5.34 2.13
C ILE A 117 -0.80 4.76 1.50
N ILE A 118 -0.75 4.72 0.16
CA ILE A 118 0.47 4.40 -0.56
C ILE A 118 1.46 5.56 -0.41
N GLY A 119 2.66 5.24 0.06
CA GLY A 119 3.80 6.15 0.11
C GLY A 119 4.98 5.62 -0.71
N LEU A 120 5.80 6.52 -1.25
CA LEU A 120 7.07 6.15 -1.86
C LEU A 120 8.02 5.59 -0.80
N THR A 121 8.97 4.77 -1.25
CA THR A 121 9.99 4.16 -0.39
C THR A 121 11.37 4.71 -0.72
N PRO A 122 12.35 4.54 0.17
CA PRO A 122 13.75 4.82 -0.14
C PRO A 122 14.38 3.84 -1.15
N TYR A 123 13.70 2.74 -1.47
CA TYR A 123 14.25 1.59 -2.19
C TYR A 123 14.05 1.64 -3.71
N GLY A 124 13.15 2.49 -4.20
CA GLY A 124 12.73 2.53 -5.60
C GLY A 124 13.53 3.47 -6.49
N LYS A 125 13.15 3.53 -7.76
CA LYS A 125 13.75 4.44 -8.75
C LYS A 125 13.40 5.93 -8.52
N PHE A 126 12.41 6.21 -7.71
CA PHE A 126 12.07 7.54 -7.19
C PHE A 126 12.21 7.50 -5.67
N PRO A 127 13.46 7.50 -5.16
CA PRO A 127 13.70 7.27 -3.76
C PRO A 127 13.25 8.49 -2.93
N MET A 128 12.53 8.20 -1.86
CA MET A 128 12.27 9.17 -0.81
C MET A 128 13.42 9.14 0.21
N MET A 129 13.73 10.25 0.85
CA MET A 129 14.67 10.24 1.97
C MET A 129 14.13 9.38 3.12
N MET A 130 15.01 8.61 3.76
CA MET A 130 14.64 7.67 4.83
C MET A 130 13.90 8.37 5.98
N ASP A 131 14.37 9.52 6.43
CA ASP A 131 13.74 10.29 7.51
C ASP A 131 12.32 10.74 7.12
N THR A 132 12.11 11.15 5.87
CA THR A 132 10.78 11.53 5.36
C THR A 132 9.86 10.33 5.33
N PHE A 133 10.35 9.17 4.87
CA PHE A 133 9.62 7.92 4.85
C PHE A 133 9.15 7.48 6.24
N ILE A 134 10.06 7.48 7.20
CA ILE A 134 9.76 7.16 8.60
C ILE A 134 8.74 8.15 9.18
N ASN A 135 8.97 9.45 8.99
CA ASN A 135 8.09 10.49 9.52
C ASN A 135 6.68 10.43 8.90
N MET A 136 6.55 10.07 7.64
CA MET A 136 5.22 9.82 7.03
C MET A 136 4.49 8.67 7.72
N GLY A 137 5.17 7.54 7.97
CA GLY A 137 4.59 6.43 8.72
C GLY A 137 4.17 6.82 10.14
N ILE A 138 4.98 7.62 10.84
CA ILE A 138 4.63 8.17 12.15
C ILE A 138 3.34 9.01 12.07
N GLN A 139 3.19 9.87 11.08
CA GLN A 139 1.95 10.66 10.90
C GLN A 139 0.73 9.80 10.57
N MET A 140 0.92 8.66 9.93
CA MET A 140 -0.16 7.70 9.64
C MET A 140 -0.60 6.91 10.86
N LEU A 141 0.34 6.52 11.73
CA LEU A 141 0.12 5.60 12.84
C LEU A 141 -0.11 6.29 14.20
N SER A 142 0.46 7.48 14.43
CA SER A 142 0.38 8.18 15.71
C SER A 142 -1.03 8.65 16.05
N PRO A 143 -1.38 8.82 17.33
CA PRO A 143 -2.66 9.41 17.73
C PRO A 143 -2.89 10.79 17.10
N LEU A 144 -4.09 11.01 16.56
CA LEU A 144 -4.50 12.28 15.97
C LEU A 144 -5.95 12.60 16.38
N ALA A 145 -6.13 13.24 17.54
CA ALA A 145 -7.45 13.53 18.10
C ALA A 145 -8.38 12.30 18.06
N HIS A 146 -9.54 12.42 17.42
CA HIS A 146 -10.52 11.33 17.25
C HIS A 146 -10.31 10.50 15.97
N ILE A 147 -9.34 10.89 15.13
CA ILE A 147 -9.11 10.23 13.83
C ILE A 147 -8.23 8.98 14.03
N LYS A 148 -8.74 7.84 13.57
CA LYS A 148 -8.04 6.56 13.69
C LYS A 148 -6.70 6.56 12.93
N PRO A 149 -5.73 5.74 13.34
CA PRO A 149 -4.58 5.40 12.51
C PRO A 149 -5.00 4.81 11.18
N VAL A 150 -4.17 5.00 10.16
CA VAL A 150 -4.35 4.41 8.83
C VAL A 150 -3.18 3.49 8.52
N PHE A 151 -3.38 2.52 7.62
CA PHE A 151 -2.33 1.61 7.22
C PHE A 151 -1.32 2.31 6.29
N PRO A 152 -0.04 2.48 6.70
CA PRO A 152 1.01 2.80 5.77
C PRO A 152 1.14 1.69 4.72
N MET A 153 1.27 2.07 3.46
CA MET A 153 1.47 1.12 2.36
C MET A 153 2.71 1.51 1.57
N PRO A 154 3.93 1.18 2.08
CA PRO A 154 5.16 1.46 1.37
C PRO A 154 5.19 0.74 0.02
N GLY A 155 5.39 1.51 -1.04
CA GLY A 155 5.41 1.04 -2.42
C GLY A 155 6.49 1.71 -3.27
N GLY A 156 6.91 1.01 -4.31
CA GLY A 156 8.00 1.46 -5.19
C GLY A 156 9.35 0.85 -4.81
N GLY A 157 9.78 -0.16 -5.58
CA GLY A 157 11.04 -0.85 -5.38
C GLY A 157 11.08 -1.88 -4.24
N THR A 158 9.97 -2.10 -3.54
CA THR A 158 9.90 -3.04 -2.44
C THR A 158 10.04 -4.48 -2.93
N THR A 159 11.01 -5.22 -2.38
CA THR A 159 11.23 -6.64 -2.60
C THR A 159 10.99 -7.43 -1.32
N GLN A 160 11.06 -8.76 -1.39
CA GLN A 160 10.97 -9.64 -0.22
C GLN A 160 12.06 -9.33 0.83
N GLY A 161 13.22 -8.88 0.38
CA GLY A 161 14.33 -8.50 1.27
C GLY A 161 14.07 -7.24 2.12
N HIS A 162 13.02 -6.46 1.84
CA HIS A 162 12.65 -5.27 2.62
C HIS A 162 11.59 -5.54 3.70
N ILE A 163 11.01 -6.75 3.74
CA ILE A 163 9.90 -7.09 4.65
C ILE A 163 10.28 -6.83 6.12
N GLU A 164 11.46 -7.30 6.53
CA GLU A 164 11.94 -7.18 7.91
C GLU A 164 12.13 -5.71 8.31
N ASP A 165 12.74 -4.92 7.43
CA ASP A 165 12.94 -3.48 7.63
C ASP A 165 11.61 -2.70 7.74
N VAL A 166 10.66 -2.99 6.85
CA VAL A 166 9.34 -2.34 6.87
C VAL A 166 8.56 -2.68 8.14
N ILE A 167 8.56 -3.96 8.55
CA ILE A 167 7.85 -4.39 9.76
C ILE A 167 8.52 -3.83 11.02
N HIS A 168 9.85 -3.74 11.07
CA HIS A 168 10.54 -3.11 12.17
C HIS A 168 10.27 -1.62 12.31
N LYS A 169 10.13 -0.89 11.19
CA LYS A 169 9.83 0.55 11.19
C LYS A 169 8.38 0.88 11.55
N PHE A 170 7.41 0.11 11.04
CA PHE A 170 5.99 0.47 11.13
C PHE A 170 5.15 -0.53 11.94
N GLY A 171 5.75 -1.61 12.43
CA GLY A 171 5.02 -2.68 13.11
C GLY A 171 4.18 -3.52 12.14
N LYS A 172 3.27 -4.32 12.70
CA LYS A 172 2.44 -5.27 11.93
C LYS A 172 1.23 -4.61 11.25
N ASN A 173 0.90 -3.38 11.62
CA ASN A 173 -0.20 -2.61 11.02
C ASN A 173 0.28 -1.86 9.76
N VAL A 174 0.84 -2.58 8.81
CA VAL A 174 1.40 -2.07 7.57
C VAL A 174 0.99 -2.98 6.40
N MET A 175 0.79 -2.40 5.23
CA MET A 175 0.62 -3.13 3.98
C MET A 175 1.87 -2.96 3.13
N ILE A 176 2.34 -4.00 2.46
CA ILE A 176 3.52 -3.91 1.58
C ILE A 176 3.05 -3.90 0.13
N ALA A 177 3.27 -2.78 -0.57
CA ALA A 177 2.95 -2.68 -1.99
C ALA A 177 4.12 -3.18 -2.84
N ALA A 178 3.90 -4.30 -3.51
CA ALA A 178 4.90 -4.91 -4.38
C ALA A 178 4.30 -5.33 -5.72
N GLY A 179 4.90 -4.88 -6.80
CA GLY A 179 4.56 -5.28 -8.17
C GLY A 179 5.75 -5.95 -8.85
N GLY A 180 6.84 -5.20 -9.04
CA GLY A 180 8.03 -5.67 -9.76
C GLY A 180 8.62 -6.95 -9.19
N ALA A 181 8.76 -7.07 -7.88
CA ALA A 181 9.33 -8.24 -7.22
C ALA A 181 8.39 -9.48 -7.21
N ILE A 182 7.10 -9.29 -7.46
CA ILE A 182 6.17 -10.41 -7.68
C ILE A 182 6.31 -10.88 -9.12
N HIS A 183 6.16 -9.98 -10.09
CA HIS A 183 6.17 -10.33 -11.51
C HIS A 183 7.56 -10.76 -12.04
N GLY A 184 8.62 -10.14 -11.54
CA GLY A 184 10.00 -10.44 -11.91
C GLY A 184 10.68 -11.54 -11.08
N HIS A 185 9.93 -12.26 -10.26
CA HIS A 185 10.48 -13.33 -9.43
C HIS A 185 11.11 -14.44 -10.30
N PRO A 186 12.33 -14.96 -9.95
CA PRO A 186 13.02 -15.98 -10.75
C PRO A 186 12.19 -17.24 -11.07
N MET A 187 11.27 -17.59 -10.18
CA MET A 187 10.37 -18.74 -10.32
C MET A 187 8.96 -18.36 -10.80
N GLY A 188 8.77 -17.16 -11.33
CA GLY A 188 7.50 -16.64 -11.84
C GLY A 188 6.61 -15.96 -10.78
N PRO A 189 5.52 -15.28 -11.22
CA PRO A 189 4.71 -14.40 -10.35
C PRO A 189 4.05 -15.11 -9.16
N ALA A 190 3.57 -16.35 -9.35
CA ALA A 190 2.95 -17.12 -8.27
C ALA A 190 3.96 -17.43 -7.14
N ALA A 191 5.22 -17.72 -7.49
CA ALA A 191 6.29 -17.90 -6.52
C ALA A 191 6.65 -16.58 -5.83
N GLY A 192 6.65 -15.46 -6.58
CA GLY A 192 6.88 -14.12 -6.04
C GLY A 192 5.87 -13.72 -4.98
N ALA A 193 4.58 -14.01 -5.22
CA ALA A 193 3.52 -13.77 -4.24
C ALA A 193 3.68 -14.67 -3.00
N ARG A 194 3.97 -15.97 -3.19
CA ARG A 194 4.26 -16.90 -2.08
C ARG A 194 5.46 -16.46 -1.26
N ALA A 195 6.55 -16.02 -1.90
CA ALA A 195 7.75 -15.56 -1.23
C ALA A 195 7.48 -14.35 -0.30
N PHE A 196 6.61 -13.40 -0.73
CA PHE A 196 6.17 -12.33 0.16
C PHE A 196 5.41 -12.86 1.36
N ARG A 197 4.47 -13.78 1.15
CA ARG A 197 3.69 -14.35 2.26
C ARG A 197 4.58 -15.11 3.25
N GLN A 198 5.47 -15.95 2.74
CA GLN A 198 6.47 -16.69 3.53
C GLN A 198 7.34 -15.76 4.38
N GLY A 199 7.85 -14.66 3.78
CA GLY A 199 8.66 -13.68 4.48
C GLY A 199 7.87 -12.91 5.55
N ILE A 200 6.65 -12.47 5.24
CA ILE A 200 5.79 -11.76 6.19
C ILE A 200 5.43 -12.65 7.38
N ASP A 201 5.00 -13.89 7.14
CA ASP A 201 4.63 -14.82 8.19
C ASP A 201 5.81 -15.17 9.09
N ALA A 202 7.00 -15.38 8.50
CA ALA A 202 8.24 -15.63 9.25
C ALA A 202 8.60 -14.45 10.16
N VAL A 203 8.69 -13.24 9.60
CA VAL A 203 9.06 -12.03 10.36
C VAL A 203 8.03 -11.72 11.45
N CYS A 204 6.74 -11.83 11.14
CA CYS A 204 5.68 -11.67 12.14
C CYS A 204 5.73 -12.75 13.23
N GLY A 205 6.26 -13.93 12.93
CA GLY A 205 6.54 -15.02 13.88
C GLY A 205 7.87 -14.90 14.62
N GLY A 206 8.66 -13.85 14.37
CA GLY A 206 9.96 -13.62 15.02
C GLY A 206 11.13 -14.38 14.39
N ILE A 207 10.97 -14.91 13.18
CA ILE A 207 11.99 -15.59 12.39
C ILE A 207 12.58 -14.61 11.39
N SER A 208 13.92 -14.50 11.32
CA SER A 208 14.58 -13.63 10.35
C SER A 208 14.36 -14.10 8.90
N LEU A 209 14.41 -13.17 7.93
CA LEU A 209 14.35 -13.51 6.51
C LEU A 209 15.46 -14.50 6.10
N GLN A 210 16.65 -14.36 6.69
CA GLN A 210 17.75 -15.26 6.41
C GLN A 210 17.48 -16.70 6.85
N GLU A 211 16.85 -16.89 8.00
CA GLU A 211 16.47 -18.22 8.49
C GLU A 211 15.29 -18.79 7.73
N ALA A 212 14.29 -17.97 7.44
CA ALA A 212 13.14 -18.37 6.66
C ALA A 212 13.51 -18.76 5.20
N GLY A 213 14.47 -18.07 4.61
CA GLY A 213 15.01 -18.42 3.28
C GLY A 213 15.58 -19.83 3.21
N LYS A 214 16.15 -20.35 4.30
CA LYS A 214 16.63 -21.74 4.34
C LYS A 214 15.50 -22.79 4.30
N GLN A 215 14.28 -22.39 4.68
CA GLN A 215 13.12 -23.27 4.77
C GLN A 215 12.22 -23.19 3.51
N TYR A 216 12.17 -22.01 2.87
CA TYR A 216 11.26 -21.72 1.76
C TYR A 216 12.02 -21.42 0.49
N LYS A 217 11.92 -22.28 -0.51
CA LYS A 217 12.65 -22.15 -1.78
C LYS A 217 12.29 -20.88 -2.57
N GLU A 218 11.00 -20.48 -2.54
CA GLU A 218 10.55 -19.28 -3.22
C GLU A 218 11.14 -18.03 -2.55
N LEU A 219 11.10 -17.96 -1.23
CA LEU A 219 11.72 -16.86 -0.50
C LEU A 219 13.24 -16.84 -0.72
N ASN A 220 13.92 -17.98 -0.66
CA ASN A 220 15.35 -18.06 -0.91
C ASN A 220 15.72 -17.51 -2.28
N ALA A 221 15.01 -17.92 -3.34
CA ALA A 221 15.25 -17.44 -4.70
C ALA A 221 15.08 -15.91 -4.82
N ALA A 222 14.12 -15.34 -4.10
CA ALA A 222 13.94 -13.88 -4.05
C ALA A 222 15.11 -13.19 -3.32
N LEU A 223 15.54 -13.74 -2.19
CA LEU A 223 16.65 -13.18 -1.41
C LEU A 223 18.00 -13.30 -2.14
N GLU A 224 18.21 -14.37 -2.89
CA GLU A 224 19.37 -14.51 -3.79
C GLU A 224 19.36 -13.49 -4.94
N ALA A 225 18.19 -13.22 -5.50
CA ALA A 225 18.04 -12.29 -6.63
C ALA A 225 18.18 -10.82 -6.24
N TRP A 226 17.67 -10.42 -5.07
CA TRP A 226 17.57 -9.01 -4.66
C TRP A 226 18.24 -8.66 -3.35
N GLY A 227 18.76 -9.65 -2.62
CA GLY A 227 19.39 -9.47 -1.31
C GLY A 227 18.39 -9.22 -0.17
N ILE A 228 18.92 -9.17 1.05
CA ILE A 228 18.22 -8.72 2.25
C ILE A 228 18.69 -7.28 2.52
N TYR A 229 17.74 -6.38 2.65
CA TYR A 229 18.05 -5.01 3.00
C TYR A 229 18.49 -4.95 4.48
N THR A 230 19.69 -4.50 4.69
CA THR A 230 20.23 -4.23 6.03
C THR A 230 20.59 -2.76 6.09
N GLU A 231 19.82 -2.00 6.84
CA GLU A 231 20.23 -0.65 7.20
C GLU A 231 21.46 -0.75 8.10
N ASN A 232 22.52 0.01 7.81
CA ASN A 232 23.57 0.22 8.79
C ASN A 232 22.91 0.86 10.00
N LYS A 233 22.85 0.11 11.11
CA LYS A 233 22.16 0.49 12.36
C LYS A 233 22.81 1.71 13.01
N SER A 234 22.60 2.89 12.46
CA SER A 234 22.68 4.15 13.20
C SER A 234 21.26 4.44 13.68
N GLY A 235 20.94 3.93 14.86
CA GLY A 235 19.61 3.89 15.38
C GLY A 235 18.95 5.25 15.52
N ILE A 236 17.67 5.33 15.16
CA ILE A 236 16.80 6.43 15.59
C ILE A 236 15.61 5.93 16.42
N PHE A 237 15.24 4.66 16.37
CA PHE A 237 14.19 4.14 17.27
C PHE A 237 14.51 2.72 17.75
N ASP A 238 15.01 2.63 18.99
CA ASP A 238 14.93 1.38 19.76
C ASP A 238 13.53 1.37 20.41
N LEU A 239 12.55 0.85 19.68
CA LEU A 239 11.21 0.61 20.23
C LEU A 239 11.26 -0.68 21.06
N LYS A 240 11.97 -0.65 22.16
CA LYS A 240 11.74 -1.55 23.29
C LYS A 240 10.67 -0.94 24.18
N GLY A 241 9.44 -1.42 23.99
CA GLY A 241 8.27 -1.11 24.80
C GLY A 241 7.16 -2.04 24.43
#